data_6eed9b0c24c2b3381992b378aa3c4cab
#
_entry.id   6eed9b0c24c2b3381992b378aa3c4cab
#
_cell.length_a   1.000
_cell.length_b   1.000
_cell.length_c   1.000
_cell.angle_alpha   90.00
_cell.angle_beta   90.00
_cell.angle_gamma   90.00
#
_symmetry.space_group_name_H-M   'P 1'
#
loop_
_entity.id
_entity.type
_entity.pdbx_description
1 polymer ?
#
loop_
_entity_poly.entity_id
_entity_poly.type
_entity_poly.pdbx_seq_one_letter_code
_entity_poly.pdbx_strand_id
1 'polypeptide(L)'
;MTFQRARTQDQIEERKKEILNACKKIYLESGYDFITIDKISKFTSISRPALYNYYSTKEEIILELLLNCYLETGELLKPKFENLSTISKEEFSELLARTLSEQDLFLSLNSIYLLSLEKNCTQEALNRFRSQRQPFFETLHYGIKKFFPKITVKQENEFVIFLIALINGSYPITHLTDKQLKAMKISVPDYEPPKFYDICKSGIYKLIRDF
;
A
#
# COMPACT_ATOMS: atom_id res chain seq x y z
N MET A 1 -31.01 3.07 -20.10
CA MET A 1 -30.18 4.24 -19.77
C MET A 1 -29.10 4.36 -20.83
N THR A 2 -29.07 5.46 -21.56
CA THR A 2 -28.07 5.69 -22.64
C THR A 2 -26.74 6.05 -21.97
N PHE A 3 -25.72 5.21 -22.18
CA PHE A 3 -24.36 5.45 -21.69
C PHE A 3 -23.77 6.68 -22.37
N GLN A 4 -23.60 7.79 -21.63
CA GLN A 4 -22.87 8.96 -22.12
C GLN A 4 -21.37 8.75 -21.91
N ARG A 5 -20.61 8.79 -23.01
CA ARG A 5 -19.13 8.75 -22.97
C ARG A 5 -18.62 9.98 -22.23
N ALA A 6 -17.74 9.80 -21.25
CA ALA A 6 -17.08 10.90 -20.56
C ALA A 6 -16.31 11.76 -21.60
N ARG A 7 -16.59 13.07 -21.64
CA ARG A 7 -16.03 14.00 -22.64
C ARG A 7 -15.10 15.03 -22.01
N THR A 8 -15.18 15.23 -20.71
CA THR A 8 -14.32 16.17 -19.98
C THR A 8 -13.39 15.42 -19.04
N GLN A 9 -12.28 16.05 -18.65
CA GLN A 9 -11.32 15.47 -17.70
C GLN A 9 -12.01 15.14 -16.37
N ASP A 10 -12.87 16.03 -15.86
CA ASP A 10 -13.61 15.83 -14.60
C ASP A 10 -14.50 14.57 -14.67
N GLN A 11 -15.19 14.36 -15.79
CA GLN A 11 -16.01 13.16 -15.98
C GLN A 11 -15.17 11.88 -16.03
N ILE A 12 -13.96 11.95 -16.57
CA ILE A 12 -13.03 10.81 -16.59
C ILE A 12 -12.59 10.47 -15.15
N GLU A 13 -12.22 11.48 -14.36
CA GLU A 13 -11.81 11.30 -12.96
C GLU A 13 -12.97 10.78 -12.09
N GLU A 14 -14.19 11.28 -12.27
CA GLU A 14 -15.37 10.73 -11.58
C GLU A 14 -15.59 9.24 -11.89
N ARG A 15 -15.47 8.84 -13.17
CA ARG A 15 -15.60 7.45 -13.58
C ARG A 15 -14.49 6.58 -13.00
N LYS A 16 -13.26 7.05 -13.01
CA LYS A 16 -12.14 6.35 -12.35
C LYS A 16 -12.38 6.17 -10.85
N LYS A 17 -12.83 7.21 -10.17
CA LYS A 17 -13.18 7.14 -8.74
C LYS A 17 -14.29 6.11 -8.46
N GLU A 18 -15.31 6.04 -9.31
CA GLU A 18 -16.37 5.03 -9.22
C GLU A 18 -15.79 3.61 -9.36
N ILE A 19 -14.91 3.38 -10.34
CA ILE A 19 -14.24 2.10 -10.58
C ILE A 19 -13.37 1.69 -9.38
N LEU A 20 -12.56 2.61 -8.87
CA LEU A 20 -11.67 2.38 -7.73
C LEU A 20 -12.46 2.06 -6.46
N ASN A 21 -13.55 2.77 -6.20
CA ASN A 21 -14.43 2.52 -5.05
C ASN A 21 -15.07 1.12 -5.12
N ALA A 22 -15.55 0.72 -6.30
CA ALA A 22 -16.09 -0.62 -6.52
C ALA A 22 -15.02 -1.70 -6.32
N CYS A 23 -13.82 -1.50 -6.86
CA CYS A 23 -12.69 -2.39 -6.69
C CYS A 23 -12.29 -2.52 -5.20
N LYS A 24 -12.14 -1.40 -4.49
CA LYS A 24 -11.85 -1.35 -3.05
C LYS A 24 -12.87 -2.13 -2.25
N LYS A 25 -14.17 -1.91 -2.51
CA LYS A 25 -15.25 -2.63 -1.83
C LYS A 25 -15.13 -4.14 -2.01
N ILE A 26 -14.97 -4.60 -3.25
CA ILE A 26 -14.84 -6.04 -3.56
C ILE A 26 -13.60 -6.62 -2.87
N TYR A 27 -12.47 -5.88 -2.88
CA TYR A 27 -11.23 -6.31 -2.24
C TYR A 27 -11.40 -6.51 -0.75
N LEU A 28 -11.99 -5.54 -0.05
CA LEU A 28 -12.21 -5.58 1.39
C LEU A 28 -13.21 -6.67 1.82
N GLU A 29 -14.23 -6.94 1.00
CA GLU A 29 -15.25 -7.95 1.31
C GLU A 29 -14.83 -9.39 0.96
N SER A 30 -14.03 -9.57 -0.10
CA SER A 30 -13.82 -10.88 -0.70
C SER A 30 -12.36 -11.20 -1.04
N GLY A 31 -11.44 -10.23 -1.01
CA GLY A 31 -10.03 -10.39 -1.33
C GLY A 31 -9.71 -10.31 -2.83
N TYR A 32 -8.42 -10.42 -3.16
CA TYR A 32 -7.86 -10.23 -4.51
C TYR A 32 -8.44 -11.18 -5.56
N ASP A 33 -8.58 -12.46 -5.23
CA ASP A 33 -8.99 -13.51 -6.19
C ASP A 33 -10.41 -13.28 -6.72
N PHE A 34 -11.26 -12.60 -5.95
CA PHE A 34 -12.65 -12.31 -6.31
C PHE A 34 -12.83 -11.04 -7.14
N ILE A 35 -11.77 -10.27 -7.39
CA ILE A 35 -11.83 -9.10 -8.25
C ILE A 35 -11.81 -9.54 -9.72
N THR A 36 -12.83 -9.13 -10.46
CA THR A 36 -12.93 -9.30 -11.91
C THR A 36 -13.53 -8.03 -12.52
N ILE A 37 -13.20 -7.76 -13.79
CA ILE A 37 -13.80 -6.62 -14.53
C ILE A 37 -15.32 -6.73 -14.57
N ASP A 38 -15.87 -7.96 -14.74
CA ASP A 38 -17.32 -8.21 -14.71
C ASP A 38 -17.92 -7.85 -13.34
N LYS A 39 -17.27 -8.25 -12.24
CA LYS A 39 -17.78 -7.93 -10.89
C LYS A 39 -17.68 -6.43 -10.62
N ILE A 40 -16.60 -5.76 -11.02
CA ILE A 40 -16.47 -4.30 -10.90
C ILE A 40 -17.60 -3.60 -11.67
N SER A 41 -17.90 -4.04 -12.92
CA SER A 41 -18.97 -3.42 -13.72
C SER A 41 -20.35 -3.51 -13.07
N LYS A 42 -20.62 -4.58 -12.28
CA LYS A 42 -21.88 -4.74 -11.54
C LYS A 42 -22.03 -3.79 -10.35
N PHE A 43 -20.92 -3.27 -9.83
CA PHE A 43 -20.90 -2.30 -8.73
C PHE A 43 -20.71 -0.85 -9.20
N THR A 44 -20.73 -0.62 -10.53
CA THR A 44 -20.59 0.70 -11.13
C THR A 44 -21.72 0.97 -12.12
N SER A 45 -21.89 2.23 -12.52
CA SER A 45 -22.75 2.60 -13.64
C SER A 45 -22.08 2.36 -15.02
N ILE A 46 -20.89 1.72 -15.04
CA ILE A 46 -20.03 1.60 -16.22
C ILE A 46 -20.13 0.16 -16.75
N SER A 47 -20.48 0.00 -18.02
CA SER A 47 -20.55 -1.33 -18.63
C SER A 47 -19.15 -1.96 -18.74
N ARG A 48 -19.10 -3.32 -18.72
CA ARG A 48 -17.84 -4.06 -18.86
C ARG A 48 -17.00 -3.61 -20.09
N PRO A 49 -17.55 -3.43 -21.30
CA PRO A 49 -16.76 -2.91 -22.43
C PRO A 49 -16.21 -1.50 -22.19
N ALA A 50 -16.95 -0.66 -21.48
CA ALA A 50 -16.54 0.72 -21.21
C ALA A 50 -15.43 0.80 -20.14
N LEU A 51 -15.29 -0.18 -19.24
CA LEU A 51 -14.21 -0.26 -18.28
C LEU A 51 -12.84 -0.36 -18.97
N TYR A 52 -12.76 -1.08 -20.09
CA TYR A 52 -11.53 -1.21 -20.87
C TYR A 52 -11.04 0.10 -21.53
N ASN A 53 -11.86 1.16 -21.55
CA ASN A 53 -11.40 2.49 -21.95
C ASN A 53 -10.57 3.20 -20.87
N TYR A 54 -10.58 2.69 -19.61
CA TYR A 54 -9.89 3.25 -18.47
C TYR A 54 -8.71 2.40 -18.02
N TYR A 55 -8.87 1.06 -18.05
CA TYR A 55 -7.88 0.10 -17.56
C TYR A 55 -7.83 -1.14 -18.45
N SER A 56 -6.64 -1.59 -18.78
CA SER A 56 -6.43 -2.78 -19.61
C SER A 56 -6.68 -4.08 -18.83
N THR A 57 -6.38 -4.07 -17.52
CA THR A 57 -6.51 -5.24 -16.65
C THR A 57 -7.11 -4.85 -15.29
N LYS A 58 -7.58 -5.84 -14.53
CA LYS A 58 -8.01 -5.61 -13.15
C LYS A 58 -6.84 -5.21 -12.25
N GLU A 59 -5.64 -5.70 -12.57
CA GLU A 59 -4.42 -5.41 -11.85
C GLU A 59 -4.04 -3.94 -11.96
N GLU A 60 -4.29 -3.29 -13.10
CA GLU A 60 -4.08 -1.85 -13.26
C GLU A 60 -5.03 -1.02 -12.39
N ILE A 61 -6.28 -1.49 -12.18
CA ILE A 61 -7.22 -0.86 -11.24
C ILE A 61 -6.69 -0.96 -9.81
N ILE A 62 -6.22 -2.16 -9.42
CA ILE A 62 -5.67 -2.40 -8.09
C ILE A 62 -4.35 -1.63 -7.90
N LEU A 63 -3.54 -1.51 -8.94
CA LEU A 63 -2.31 -0.73 -8.91
C LEU A 63 -2.58 0.76 -8.67
N GLU A 64 -3.63 1.32 -9.30
CA GLU A 64 -4.04 2.72 -9.05
C GLU A 64 -4.64 2.87 -7.64
N LEU A 65 -5.36 1.88 -7.14
CA LEU A 65 -5.81 1.85 -5.74
C LEU A 65 -4.62 1.85 -4.76
N LEU A 66 -3.58 1.05 -5.04
CA LEU A 66 -2.36 1.03 -4.25
C LEU A 66 -1.61 2.38 -4.33
N LEU A 67 -1.58 3.03 -5.51
CA LEU A 67 -1.01 4.37 -5.65
C LEU A 67 -1.68 5.37 -4.71
N ASN A 68 -3.01 5.38 -4.65
CA ASN A 68 -3.75 6.26 -3.74
C ASN A 68 -3.36 5.99 -2.28
N CYS A 69 -3.19 4.72 -1.89
CA CYS A 69 -2.72 4.38 -0.55
C CYS A 69 -1.30 4.91 -0.26
N TYR A 70 -0.38 4.87 -1.24
CA TYR A 70 0.95 5.48 -1.11
C TYR A 70 0.87 6.98 -0.85
N LEU A 71 0.06 7.69 -1.65
CA LEU A 71 -0.09 9.14 -1.52
C LEU A 71 -0.75 9.51 -0.19
N GLU A 72 -1.85 8.84 0.18
CA GLU A 72 -2.54 9.04 1.45
C GLU A 72 -1.60 8.79 2.65
N THR A 73 -0.80 7.73 2.62
CA THR A 73 0.15 7.43 3.70
C THR A 73 1.27 8.48 3.78
N GLY A 74 1.76 8.97 2.64
CA GLY A 74 2.73 10.07 2.58
C GLY A 74 2.18 11.36 3.21
N GLU A 75 0.94 11.72 2.86
CA GLU A 75 0.25 12.90 3.44
C GLU A 75 -0.02 12.76 4.94
N LEU A 76 -0.20 11.56 5.46
CA LEU A 76 -0.30 11.31 6.90
C LEU A 76 1.03 11.44 7.64
N LEU A 77 2.14 11.02 7.02
CA LEU A 77 3.48 11.07 7.61
C LEU A 77 4.08 12.48 7.59
N LYS A 78 3.89 13.21 6.49
CA LYS A 78 4.52 14.51 6.26
C LYS A 78 4.31 15.50 7.41
N PRO A 79 3.08 15.83 7.85
CA PRO A 79 2.88 16.76 8.95
C PRO A 79 3.42 16.25 10.29
N LYS A 80 3.44 14.92 10.51
CA LYS A 80 4.05 14.34 11.71
C LYS A 80 5.55 14.58 11.76
N PHE A 81 6.23 14.50 10.62
CA PHE A 81 7.65 14.83 10.53
C PHE A 81 7.91 16.35 10.61
N GLU A 82 7.07 17.17 9.96
CA GLU A 82 7.25 18.62 9.92
C GLU A 82 7.09 19.26 11.31
N ASN A 83 6.13 18.80 12.12
CA ASN A 83 5.79 19.36 13.42
C ASN A 83 6.72 18.97 14.56
N LEU A 84 7.61 18.00 14.35
CA LEU A 84 8.60 17.59 15.36
C LEU A 84 9.96 18.23 15.05
N SER A 85 10.60 18.81 16.05
CA SER A 85 11.97 19.34 15.92
C SER A 85 13.03 18.26 16.10
N THR A 86 12.81 17.35 17.04
CA THR A 86 13.67 16.22 17.37
C THR A 86 12.83 15.02 17.75
N ILE A 87 13.39 13.83 17.63
CA ILE A 87 12.74 12.57 18.00
C ILE A 87 13.83 11.56 18.37
N SER A 88 13.60 10.71 19.36
CA SER A 88 14.46 9.55 19.63
C SER A 88 14.25 8.44 18.59
N LYS A 89 15.18 7.49 18.52
CA LYS A 89 15.05 6.31 17.64
C LYS A 89 13.83 5.47 17.98
N GLU A 90 13.54 5.35 19.27
CA GLU A 90 12.38 4.64 19.79
C GLU A 90 11.07 5.33 19.35
N GLU A 91 10.97 6.63 19.54
CA GLU A 91 9.79 7.41 19.17
C GLU A 91 9.59 7.47 17.65
N PHE A 92 10.69 7.59 16.87
CA PHE A 92 10.61 7.53 15.40
C PHE A 92 10.09 6.17 14.92
N SER A 93 10.59 5.08 15.52
CA SER A 93 10.13 3.73 15.20
C SER A 93 8.67 3.52 15.56
N GLU A 94 8.24 4.04 16.70
CA GLU A 94 6.85 4.01 17.14
C GLU A 94 5.93 4.83 16.22
N LEU A 95 6.33 6.06 15.86
CA LEU A 95 5.58 6.93 14.98
C LEU A 95 5.31 6.27 13.63
N LEU A 96 6.35 5.72 12.99
CA LEU A 96 6.21 5.02 11.71
C LEU A 96 5.36 3.76 11.86
N ALA A 97 5.65 2.91 12.85
CA ALA A 97 4.93 1.66 13.05
C ALA A 97 3.44 1.90 13.33
N ARG A 98 3.10 2.88 14.15
CA ARG A 98 1.71 3.27 14.43
C ARG A 98 1.01 3.79 13.19
N THR A 99 1.63 4.73 12.47
CA THR A 99 1.03 5.27 11.25
C THR A 99 0.80 4.18 10.19
N LEU A 100 1.76 3.29 9.99
CA LEU A 100 1.63 2.20 9.02
C LEU A 100 0.59 1.15 9.46
N SER A 101 0.52 0.80 10.75
CA SER A 101 -0.43 -0.20 11.25
C SER A 101 -1.90 0.22 11.12
N GLU A 102 -2.18 1.51 10.94
CA GLU A 102 -3.50 2.05 10.68
C GLU A 102 -3.88 2.02 9.18
N GLN A 103 -2.94 1.62 8.30
CA GLN A 103 -3.10 1.61 6.84
C GLN A 103 -3.27 0.18 6.29
N ASP A 104 -4.28 -0.54 6.77
CA ASP A 104 -4.48 -1.97 6.47
C ASP A 104 -4.56 -2.26 4.97
N LEU A 105 -5.32 -1.45 4.21
CA LEU A 105 -5.44 -1.59 2.76
C LEU A 105 -4.07 -1.39 2.06
N PHE A 106 -3.29 -0.40 2.48
CA PHE A 106 -1.94 -0.15 1.97
C PHE A 106 -1.03 -1.37 2.18
N LEU A 107 -1.01 -1.90 3.40
CA LEU A 107 -0.19 -3.05 3.77
C LEU A 107 -0.59 -4.31 3.00
N SER A 108 -1.89 -4.57 2.93
CA SER A 108 -2.47 -5.70 2.22
C SER A 108 -2.13 -5.66 0.72
N LEU A 109 -2.35 -4.54 0.05
CA LEU A 109 -2.05 -4.38 -1.38
C LEU A 109 -0.54 -4.46 -1.67
N ASN A 110 0.32 -3.91 -0.79
CA ASN A 110 1.77 -4.03 -0.94
C ASN A 110 2.23 -5.48 -0.86
N SER A 111 1.63 -6.30 0.00
CA SER A 111 2.03 -7.71 0.16
C SER A 111 1.85 -8.54 -1.12
N ILE A 112 0.96 -8.13 -2.02
CA ILE A 112 0.69 -8.82 -3.29
C ILE A 112 1.26 -8.09 -4.51
N TYR A 113 1.79 -6.86 -4.35
CA TYR A 113 2.17 -6.00 -5.47
C TYR A 113 3.17 -6.67 -6.42
N LEU A 114 4.35 -7.03 -5.93
CA LEU A 114 5.43 -7.57 -6.76
C LEU A 114 5.10 -8.93 -7.38
N LEU A 115 4.37 -9.76 -6.66
CA LEU A 115 4.13 -11.15 -7.05
C LEU A 115 2.90 -11.31 -7.95
N SER A 116 1.87 -10.48 -7.74
CA SER A 116 0.57 -10.69 -8.37
C SER A 116 0.13 -9.55 -9.29
N LEU A 117 0.45 -8.29 -8.97
CA LEU A 117 -0.02 -7.15 -9.75
C LEU A 117 0.93 -6.81 -10.90
N GLU A 118 2.21 -6.61 -10.60
CA GLU A 118 3.18 -6.03 -11.55
C GLU A 118 3.26 -6.80 -12.87
N LYS A 119 3.27 -8.12 -12.82
CA LYS A 119 3.40 -8.98 -14.01
C LYS A 119 2.23 -8.90 -15.00
N ASN A 120 1.05 -8.44 -14.52
CA ASN A 120 -0.17 -8.38 -15.33
C ASN A 120 -0.54 -6.93 -15.71
N CYS A 121 0.29 -5.95 -15.40
CA CYS A 121 0.11 -4.56 -15.78
C CYS A 121 0.92 -4.24 -17.04
N THR A 122 0.45 -3.26 -17.81
CA THR A 122 1.24 -2.70 -18.93
C THR A 122 2.46 -1.94 -18.41
N GLN A 123 3.50 -1.85 -19.24
CA GLN A 123 4.71 -1.08 -18.91
C GLN A 123 4.38 0.39 -18.64
N GLU A 124 3.41 0.95 -19.36
CA GLU A 124 2.95 2.33 -19.17
C GLU A 124 2.30 2.53 -17.79
N ALA A 125 1.42 1.61 -17.36
CA ALA A 125 0.81 1.65 -16.03
C ALA A 125 1.86 1.53 -14.93
N LEU A 126 2.85 0.66 -15.07
CA LEU A 126 3.95 0.52 -14.13
C LEU A 126 4.83 1.78 -14.05
N ASN A 127 5.16 2.37 -15.19
CA ASN A 127 5.96 3.60 -15.24
C ASN A 127 5.21 4.75 -14.54
N ARG A 128 3.92 4.92 -14.83
CA ARG A 128 3.06 5.91 -14.18
C ARG A 128 3.00 5.68 -12.66
N PHE A 129 2.73 4.46 -12.22
CA PHE A 129 2.70 4.11 -10.80
C PHE A 129 4.01 4.43 -10.09
N ARG A 130 5.15 4.03 -10.67
CA ARG A 130 6.47 4.27 -10.09
C ARG A 130 6.81 5.75 -10.00
N SER A 131 6.44 6.53 -11.01
CA SER A 131 6.64 7.98 -11.02
C SER A 131 5.74 8.69 -10.00
N GLN A 132 4.45 8.36 -9.98
CA GLN A 132 3.47 9.07 -9.16
C GLN A 132 3.53 8.75 -7.66
N ARG A 133 4.11 7.62 -7.25
CA ARG A 133 4.32 7.28 -5.83
C ARG A 133 5.58 7.92 -5.22
N GLN A 134 6.40 8.64 -6.00
CA GLN A 134 7.64 9.28 -5.52
C GLN A 134 7.43 10.20 -4.31
N PRO A 135 6.35 11.00 -4.18
CA PRO A 135 6.12 11.86 -3.01
C PRO A 135 6.12 11.11 -1.68
N PHE A 136 5.67 9.86 -1.64
CA PHE A 136 5.76 9.01 -0.44
C PHE A 136 7.22 8.74 -0.06
N PHE A 137 8.06 8.38 -1.03
CA PHE A 137 9.49 8.13 -0.78
C PHE A 137 10.23 9.40 -0.38
N GLU A 138 9.92 10.53 -1.02
CA GLU A 138 10.47 11.84 -0.66
C GLU A 138 10.11 12.20 0.79
N THR A 139 8.89 11.89 1.24
CA THR A 139 8.48 12.08 2.64
C THR A 139 9.30 11.21 3.59
N LEU A 140 9.55 9.94 3.26
CA LEU A 140 10.40 9.06 4.07
C LEU A 140 11.86 9.57 4.13
N HIS A 141 12.42 9.94 2.97
CA HIS A 141 13.76 10.53 2.88
C HIS A 141 13.88 11.82 3.70
N TYR A 142 12.88 12.70 3.62
CA TYR A 142 12.82 13.90 4.42
C TYR A 142 12.82 13.59 5.91
N GLY A 143 11.96 12.68 6.37
CA GLY A 143 11.88 12.32 7.80
C GLY A 143 13.19 11.74 8.33
N ILE A 144 13.79 10.79 7.62
CA ILE A 144 15.03 10.14 8.07
C ILE A 144 16.21 11.13 8.11
N LYS A 145 16.36 11.99 7.11
CA LYS A 145 17.39 13.04 7.09
C LYS A 145 17.22 14.08 8.18
N LYS A 146 15.98 14.51 8.40
CA LYS A 146 15.67 15.52 9.41
C LYS A 146 16.09 15.05 10.80
N PHE A 147 15.77 13.82 11.16
CA PHE A 147 15.98 13.33 12.51
C PHE A 147 17.35 12.66 12.69
N PHE A 148 17.96 12.17 11.62
CA PHE A 148 19.28 11.53 11.64
C PHE A 148 20.23 12.19 10.64
N PRO A 149 20.64 13.45 10.85
CA PRO A 149 21.37 14.25 9.86
C PRO A 149 22.78 13.72 9.54
N LYS A 150 23.32 12.78 10.32
CA LYS A 150 24.61 12.15 10.08
C LYS A 150 24.52 10.92 9.16
N ILE A 151 23.32 10.52 8.77
CA ILE A 151 23.10 9.35 7.89
C ILE A 151 23.76 9.58 6.52
N THR A 152 24.43 8.58 6.02
CA THR A 152 24.95 8.59 4.64
C THR A 152 23.84 8.32 3.63
N VAL A 153 24.01 8.78 2.39
CA VAL A 153 23.07 8.50 1.28
C VAL A 153 22.84 6.99 1.10
N LYS A 154 23.87 6.18 1.31
CA LYS A 154 23.76 4.72 1.22
C LYS A 154 22.82 4.17 2.30
N GLN A 155 23.02 4.55 3.56
CA GLN A 155 22.19 4.11 4.69
C GLN A 155 20.73 4.58 4.55
N GLU A 156 20.52 5.82 4.06
CA GLU A 156 19.21 6.37 3.77
C GLU A 156 18.45 5.51 2.75
N ASN A 157 19.08 5.16 1.63
CA ASN A 157 18.51 4.30 0.61
C ASN A 157 18.25 2.87 1.12
N GLU A 158 19.19 2.30 1.88
CA GLU A 158 19.05 0.99 2.51
C GLU A 158 17.87 0.98 3.48
N PHE A 159 17.72 2.02 4.30
CA PHE A 159 16.57 2.13 5.21
C PHE A 159 15.23 2.06 4.45
N VAL A 160 15.09 2.83 3.38
CA VAL A 160 13.84 2.84 2.59
C VAL A 160 13.56 1.48 1.97
N ILE A 161 14.57 0.85 1.38
CA ILE A 161 14.45 -0.49 0.77
C ILE A 161 14.05 -1.53 1.83
N PHE A 162 14.73 -1.54 2.98
CA PHE A 162 14.45 -2.50 4.04
C PHE A 162 13.10 -2.24 4.74
N LEU A 163 12.69 -0.96 4.85
CA LEU A 163 11.36 -0.62 5.36
C LEU A 163 10.27 -1.21 4.46
N ILE A 164 10.39 -1.05 3.13
CA ILE A 164 9.43 -1.63 2.19
C ILE A 164 9.45 -3.17 2.24
N ALA A 165 10.62 -3.79 2.34
CA ALA A 165 10.73 -5.24 2.49
C ALA A 165 10.09 -5.73 3.81
N LEU A 166 10.30 -5.00 4.91
CA LEU A 166 9.69 -5.27 6.21
C LEU A 166 8.15 -5.19 6.12
N ILE A 167 7.61 -4.14 5.54
CA ILE A 167 6.17 -3.97 5.36
C ILE A 167 5.58 -5.13 4.55
N ASN A 168 6.17 -5.43 3.39
CA ASN A 168 5.68 -6.47 2.49
C ASN A 168 5.73 -7.87 3.12
N GLY A 169 6.78 -8.18 3.87
CA GLY A 169 6.94 -9.47 4.50
C GLY A 169 6.14 -9.64 5.80
N SER A 170 5.94 -8.56 6.55
CA SER A 170 5.28 -8.63 7.86
C SER A 170 3.76 -8.79 7.76
N TYR A 171 3.12 -8.18 6.76
CA TYR A 171 1.65 -8.21 6.66
C TYR A 171 1.09 -9.64 6.56
N PRO A 172 1.54 -10.51 5.62
CA PRO A 172 1.02 -11.88 5.53
C PRO A 172 1.30 -12.75 6.76
N ILE A 173 2.38 -12.46 7.50
CA ILE A 173 2.72 -13.20 8.72
C ILE A 173 1.78 -12.85 9.87
N THR A 174 1.31 -11.61 9.90
CA THR A 174 0.48 -11.05 10.99
C THR A 174 -1.01 -11.16 10.71
N HIS A 175 -1.41 -11.37 9.45
CA HIS A 175 -2.80 -11.44 8.98
C HIS A 175 -3.08 -12.80 8.34
N LEU A 176 -3.00 -13.86 9.15
CA LEU A 176 -3.26 -15.22 8.70
C LEU A 176 -4.75 -15.43 8.45
N THR A 177 -5.07 -16.14 7.37
CA THR A 177 -6.41 -16.67 7.16
C THR A 177 -6.73 -17.75 8.20
N ASP A 178 -8.01 -18.02 8.44
CA ASP A 178 -8.45 -19.11 9.34
C ASP A 178 -7.81 -20.47 8.99
N LYS A 179 -7.65 -20.74 7.69
CA LYS A 179 -7.01 -21.97 7.21
C LYS A 179 -5.53 -22.02 7.60
N GLN A 180 -4.81 -20.91 7.43
CA GLN A 180 -3.40 -20.81 7.80
C GLN A 180 -3.22 -20.90 9.32
N LEU A 181 -4.06 -20.20 10.09
CA LEU A 181 -4.01 -20.24 11.56
C LEU A 181 -4.28 -21.67 12.09
N LYS A 182 -5.29 -22.36 11.54
CA LYS A 182 -5.55 -23.77 11.90
C LYS A 182 -4.36 -24.66 11.57
N ALA A 183 -3.71 -24.49 10.42
CA ALA A 183 -2.53 -25.26 10.04
C ALA A 183 -1.35 -25.00 10.99
N MET A 184 -1.11 -23.75 11.40
CA MET A 184 -0.06 -23.39 12.37
C MET A 184 -0.31 -24.04 13.72
N LYS A 185 -1.55 -24.04 14.20
CA LYS A 185 -1.93 -24.63 15.50
C LYS A 185 -1.82 -26.16 15.57
N ILE A 186 -1.73 -26.86 14.45
CA ILE A 186 -1.41 -28.29 14.42
C ILE A 186 0.03 -28.53 14.91
N SER A 187 0.99 -27.69 14.51
CA SER A 187 2.40 -27.83 14.89
C SER A 187 2.74 -27.07 16.17
N VAL A 188 2.04 -25.97 16.45
CA VAL A 188 2.23 -25.12 17.63
C VAL A 188 0.85 -24.82 18.22
N PRO A 189 0.33 -25.64 19.16
CA PRO A 189 -1.07 -25.54 19.66
C PRO A 189 -1.46 -24.14 20.17
N ASP A 190 -0.54 -23.47 20.86
CA ASP A 190 -0.76 -22.15 21.47
C ASP A 190 -0.29 -20.99 20.56
N TYR A 191 -0.13 -21.26 19.25
CA TYR A 191 0.33 -20.24 18.32
C TYR A 191 -0.68 -19.08 18.22
N GLU A 192 -0.15 -17.88 18.44
CA GLU A 192 -0.82 -16.61 18.16
C GLU A 192 0.02 -15.81 17.14
N PRO A 193 -0.59 -15.29 16.08
CA PRO A 193 0.16 -14.45 15.14
C PRO A 193 0.62 -13.18 15.86
N PRO A 194 1.85 -12.73 15.61
CA PRO A 194 2.35 -11.49 16.19
C PRO A 194 1.55 -10.30 15.63
N LYS A 195 1.53 -9.19 16.36
CA LYS A 195 0.90 -7.95 15.87
C LYS A 195 1.83 -7.24 14.89
N PHE A 196 1.26 -6.74 13.79
CA PHE A 196 2.02 -5.98 12.78
C PHE A 196 2.79 -4.81 13.40
N TYR A 197 2.13 -4.05 14.28
CA TYR A 197 2.75 -2.94 14.99
C TYR A 197 4.05 -3.33 15.70
N ASP A 198 4.05 -4.43 16.43
CA ASP A 198 5.20 -4.86 17.22
C ASP A 198 6.39 -5.28 16.35
N ILE A 199 6.12 -6.05 15.28
CA ILE A 199 7.14 -6.43 14.29
C ILE A 199 7.69 -5.18 13.59
N CYS A 200 6.81 -4.29 13.15
CA CYS A 200 7.16 -3.09 12.41
C CYS A 200 8.01 -2.15 13.29
N LYS A 201 7.57 -1.85 14.53
CA LYS A 201 8.32 -1.03 15.48
C LYS A 201 9.71 -1.59 15.77
N SER A 202 9.79 -2.89 16.11
CA SER A 202 11.07 -3.56 16.38
C SER A 202 11.97 -3.59 15.15
N GLY A 203 11.41 -3.84 13.96
CA GLY A 203 12.15 -3.86 12.71
C GLY A 203 12.72 -2.50 12.35
N ILE A 204 11.89 -1.44 12.40
CA ILE A 204 12.34 -0.06 12.14
C ILE A 204 13.44 0.35 13.11
N TYR A 205 13.27 0.08 14.40
CA TYR A 205 14.31 0.39 15.40
C TYR A 205 15.65 -0.28 15.09
N LYS A 206 15.64 -1.55 14.69
CA LYS A 206 16.86 -2.26 14.28
C LYS A 206 17.50 -1.65 13.03
N LEU A 207 16.71 -1.16 12.08
CA LEU A 207 17.21 -0.53 10.85
C LEU A 207 17.94 0.79 11.13
N ILE A 208 17.48 1.56 12.14
CA ILE A 208 18.07 2.88 12.46
C ILE A 208 18.98 2.87 13.69
N ARG A 209 19.19 1.69 14.29
CA ARG A 209 19.96 1.57 15.54
C ARG A 209 21.34 2.19 15.47
N ASP A 210 22.00 2.05 14.33
CA ASP A 210 23.38 2.45 14.12
C ASP A 210 23.53 3.80 13.36
N PHE A 211 22.43 4.57 13.23
CA PHE A 211 22.40 5.91 12.60
C PHE A 211 22.86 7.03 13.55
#